data_6e7dc304fe0e4608c524867858b984ca
#
_entry.id   6e7dc304fe0e4608c524867858b984ca
#
_cell.length_a   1.000
_cell.length_b   1.000
_cell.length_c   1.000
_cell.angle_alpha   90.00
_cell.angle_beta   90.00
_cell.angle_gamma   90.00
#
_symmetry.space_group_name_H-M   'P 1'
#
loop_
_entity.id
_entity.type
_entity.pdbx_description
1 polymer ?
#
loop_
_entity_poly.entity_id
_entity_poly.type
_entity_poly.pdbx_seq_one_letter_code
_entity_poly.pdbx_strand_id
1 'polypeptide(L)'
;MIFTETPLKGAFVIELKQMSDDRGFFARSFCMDEFEAHGLKPRVAQCNLSYNHKAGTMRGMHYQLPPAAETKLVRCTRGAIYDAIIDLRPDSPTYLQSFGVELSEDNRKALYVPELFAHGYQALTDGAEVTYQVSEFDTPGQERGLRYDDPAFKIQWPMEVTMISDKDAAWERFEAANKNAEAVS
;
A
#
# COMPACT_ATOMS: atom_id res chain seq x y z
N MET A 1 -8.54 -15.70 -8.81
CA MET A 1 -7.54 -14.59 -8.95
C MET A 1 -6.16 -15.19 -9.22
N ILE A 2 -5.20 -14.40 -9.68
CA ILE A 2 -3.81 -14.84 -9.91
C ILE A 2 -2.94 -14.09 -8.89
N PHE A 3 -2.27 -14.86 -8.01
CA PHE A 3 -1.45 -14.33 -6.93
C PHE A 3 0.03 -14.50 -7.30
N THR A 4 0.77 -13.40 -7.34
CA THR A 4 2.22 -13.40 -7.61
C THR A 4 2.93 -12.76 -6.43
N GLU A 5 3.71 -13.53 -5.68
CA GLU A 5 4.49 -12.99 -4.57
C GLU A 5 5.52 -11.99 -5.10
N THR A 6 5.62 -10.84 -4.43
CA THR A 6 6.62 -9.82 -4.73
C THR A 6 7.99 -10.24 -4.16
N PRO A 7 9.08 -9.52 -4.46
CA PRO A 7 10.36 -9.74 -3.77
C PRO A 7 10.28 -9.55 -2.23
N LEU A 8 9.27 -8.84 -1.72
CA LEU A 8 9.05 -8.68 -0.29
C LEU A 8 8.14 -9.79 0.23
N LYS A 9 8.65 -10.60 1.13
CA LYS A 9 7.97 -11.79 1.63
C LYS A 9 6.57 -11.51 2.19
N GLY A 10 5.56 -12.20 1.63
CA GLY A 10 4.17 -12.13 2.05
C GLY A 10 3.37 -11.00 1.41
N ALA A 11 4.01 -10.12 0.63
CA ALA A 11 3.33 -9.13 -0.19
C ALA A 11 3.07 -9.68 -1.60
N PHE A 12 1.87 -9.46 -2.13
CA PHE A 12 1.44 -10.05 -3.40
C PHE A 12 0.86 -9.01 -4.35
N VAL A 13 1.23 -9.10 -5.62
CA VAL A 13 0.46 -8.51 -6.71
C VAL A 13 -0.63 -9.51 -7.09
N ILE A 14 -1.87 -9.03 -7.14
CA ILE A 14 -3.06 -9.86 -7.42
C ILE A 14 -3.72 -9.37 -8.70
N GLU A 15 -3.78 -10.25 -9.70
CA GLU A 15 -4.43 -9.98 -10.97
C GLU A 15 -5.80 -10.62 -11.04
N LEU A 16 -6.71 -9.99 -11.79
CA LEU A 16 -8.05 -10.50 -11.99
C LEU A 16 -8.05 -11.60 -13.05
N LYS A 17 -8.68 -12.74 -12.74
CA LYS A 17 -9.02 -13.74 -13.75
C LYS A 17 -10.33 -13.31 -14.40
N GLN A 18 -10.24 -12.65 -15.56
CA GLN A 18 -11.38 -12.12 -16.29
C GLN A 18 -12.10 -13.25 -17.07
N MET A 19 -13.42 -13.24 -17.00
CA MET A 19 -14.32 -14.05 -17.83
C MET A 19 -15.04 -13.10 -18.78
N SER A 20 -14.61 -13.07 -20.03
CA SER A 20 -15.06 -12.10 -21.05
C SER A 20 -16.12 -12.66 -21.96
N ASP A 21 -17.10 -11.83 -22.35
CA ASP A 21 -18.10 -12.06 -23.38
C ASP A 21 -18.39 -10.75 -24.15
N ASP A 22 -19.37 -10.73 -25.04
CA ASP A 22 -19.72 -9.57 -25.86
C ASP A 22 -20.16 -8.33 -25.06
N ARG A 23 -20.49 -8.48 -23.79
CA ARG A 23 -20.86 -7.37 -22.88
C ARG A 23 -19.64 -6.77 -22.15
N GLY A 24 -18.47 -7.42 -22.20
CA GLY A 24 -17.29 -7.05 -21.45
C GLY A 24 -16.72 -8.24 -20.65
N PHE A 25 -16.42 -8.06 -19.37
CA PHE A 25 -15.94 -9.14 -18.54
C PHE A 25 -16.57 -9.11 -17.14
N PHE A 26 -16.59 -10.28 -16.52
CA PHE A 26 -16.78 -10.43 -15.08
C PHE A 26 -15.48 -10.96 -14.46
N ALA A 27 -15.13 -10.47 -13.27
CA ALA A 27 -14.00 -11.00 -12.50
C ALA A 27 -14.26 -10.90 -11.01
N ARG A 28 -13.76 -11.87 -10.24
CA ARG A 28 -13.75 -11.81 -8.79
C ARG A 28 -12.59 -10.92 -8.33
N SER A 29 -12.88 -9.89 -7.56
CA SER A 29 -11.88 -8.94 -7.07
C SER A 29 -11.39 -9.23 -5.65
N PHE A 30 -12.15 -10.02 -4.87
CA PHE A 30 -11.79 -10.50 -3.54
C PHE A 30 -12.49 -11.84 -3.25
N CYS A 31 -11.83 -12.76 -2.54
CA CYS A 31 -12.41 -14.01 -2.07
C CYS A 31 -11.65 -14.49 -0.83
N MET A 32 -12.34 -14.66 0.28
CA MET A 32 -11.74 -15.12 1.53
C MET A 32 -11.00 -16.45 1.36
N ASP A 33 -11.65 -17.44 0.74
CA ASP A 33 -11.06 -18.77 0.55
C ASP A 33 -9.79 -18.74 -0.29
N GLU A 34 -9.76 -17.91 -1.35
CA GLU A 34 -8.55 -17.77 -2.18
C GLU A 34 -7.40 -17.08 -1.43
N PHE A 35 -7.70 -16.09 -0.56
CA PHE A 35 -6.71 -15.45 0.29
C PHE A 35 -6.16 -16.43 1.33
N GLU A 36 -7.02 -17.15 2.03
CA GLU A 36 -6.63 -18.17 3.02
C GLU A 36 -5.77 -19.28 2.39
N ALA A 37 -6.13 -19.73 1.18
CA ALA A 37 -5.36 -20.74 0.44
C ALA A 37 -3.93 -20.28 0.10
N HIS A 38 -3.68 -18.95 0.05
CA HIS A 38 -2.35 -18.37 -0.15
C HIS A 38 -1.70 -17.92 1.18
N GLY A 39 -2.29 -18.26 2.33
CA GLY A 39 -1.78 -17.87 3.65
C GLY A 39 -1.95 -16.38 3.96
N LEU A 40 -2.85 -15.70 3.25
CA LEU A 40 -3.12 -14.28 3.43
C LEU A 40 -4.29 -14.07 4.40
N LYS A 41 -4.28 -12.97 5.15
CA LYS A 41 -5.34 -12.61 6.08
C LYS A 41 -6.55 -12.08 5.29
N PRO A 42 -7.72 -12.77 5.34
CA PRO A 42 -8.87 -12.40 4.50
C PRO A 42 -9.82 -11.41 5.18
N ARG A 43 -9.56 -11.04 6.45
CA ARG A 43 -10.43 -10.13 7.20
C ARG A 43 -10.49 -8.76 6.53
N VAL A 44 -11.70 -8.23 6.38
CA VAL A 44 -11.96 -6.86 5.94
C VAL A 44 -12.77 -6.16 7.02
N ALA A 45 -12.17 -5.17 7.67
CA ALA A 45 -12.81 -4.35 8.68
C ALA A 45 -13.40 -3.06 8.09
N GLN A 46 -12.68 -2.44 7.16
CA GLN A 46 -13.10 -1.21 6.47
C GLN A 46 -12.75 -1.24 4.99
N CYS A 47 -13.58 -0.57 4.18
CA CYS A 47 -13.29 -0.28 2.78
C CYS A 47 -13.27 1.24 2.61
N ASN A 48 -12.21 1.76 2.04
CA ASN A 48 -11.97 3.19 1.89
C ASN A 48 -11.79 3.55 0.41
N LEU A 49 -12.10 4.80 0.09
CA LEU A 49 -11.90 5.38 -1.23
C LEU A 49 -11.13 6.70 -1.09
N SER A 50 -10.12 6.88 -1.91
CA SER A 50 -9.31 8.08 -1.98
C SER A 50 -9.30 8.63 -3.39
N TYR A 51 -9.57 9.92 -3.55
CA TYR A 51 -9.55 10.60 -4.84
C TYR A 51 -8.42 11.63 -4.89
N ASN A 52 -7.69 11.68 -6.00
CA ASN A 52 -6.53 12.54 -6.20
C ASN A 52 -6.76 13.45 -7.40
N HIS A 53 -6.89 14.77 -7.15
CA HIS A 53 -7.19 15.73 -8.21
C HIS A 53 -6.09 15.86 -9.26
N LYS A 54 -4.80 15.71 -8.83
CA LYS A 54 -3.64 15.97 -9.67
C LYS A 54 -2.64 14.83 -9.68
N ALA A 55 -2.07 14.57 -10.85
CA ALA A 55 -0.88 13.75 -10.99
C ALA A 55 0.27 14.32 -10.13
N GLY A 56 1.13 13.42 -9.62
CA GLY A 56 2.18 13.77 -8.67
C GLY A 56 1.70 13.93 -7.22
N THR A 57 0.39 13.77 -6.93
CA THR A 57 -0.10 13.75 -5.55
C THR A 57 0.49 12.55 -4.82
N MET A 58 1.13 12.84 -3.67
CA MET A 58 1.74 11.84 -2.78
C MET A 58 0.88 11.61 -1.55
N ARG A 59 0.71 10.35 -1.15
CA ARG A 59 0.10 9.94 0.12
C ARG A 59 0.94 8.84 0.76
N GLY A 60 1.28 9.00 2.02
CA GLY A 60 2.08 8.01 2.76
C GLY A 60 3.40 8.58 3.24
N MET A 61 4.28 7.72 3.73
CA MET A 61 4.15 6.24 3.94
C MET A 61 3.50 5.97 5.29
N HIS A 62 2.42 5.19 5.34
CA HIS A 62 1.65 4.97 6.56
C HIS A 62 1.58 3.49 6.97
N TYR A 63 1.55 3.24 8.27
CA TYR A 63 1.27 1.93 8.88
C TYR A 63 0.67 2.11 10.27
N GLN A 64 0.06 1.06 10.83
CA GLN A 64 -0.37 1.03 12.22
C GLN A 64 0.45 0.06 13.04
N LEU A 65 0.69 0.43 14.31
CA LEU A 65 1.36 -0.44 15.28
C LEU A 65 0.39 -1.46 15.91
N PRO A 66 0.89 -2.61 16.41
CA PRO A 66 0.09 -3.49 17.23
C PRO A 66 -0.49 -2.75 18.46
N PRO A 67 -1.72 -3.09 18.91
CA PRO A 67 -2.56 -4.20 18.43
C PRO A 67 -3.39 -3.89 17.18
N ALA A 68 -3.28 -2.70 16.60
CA ALA A 68 -4.06 -2.26 15.44
C ALA A 68 -3.33 -2.45 14.09
N ALA A 69 -2.27 -3.25 14.05
CA ALA A 69 -1.57 -3.55 12.80
C ALA A 69 -2.54 -4.13 11.75
N GLU A 70 -2.47 -3.61 10.53
CA GLU A 70 -3.42 -3.90 9.47
C GLU A 70 -2.76 -4.43 8.20
N THR A 71 -3.46 -5.32 7.51
CA THR A 71 -3.17 -5.62 6.11
C THR A 71 -3.99 -4.72 5.21
N LYS A 72 -3.48 -4.43 4.01
CA LYS A 72 -4.22 -3.63 3.01
C LYS A 72 -4.33 -4.41 1.70
N LEU A 73 -5.45 -4.27 1.02
CA LEU A 73 -5.62 -4.66 -0.39
C LEU A 73 -5.93 -3.39 -1.18
N VAL A 74 -4.97 -2.92 -1.94
CA VAL A 74 -5.01 -1.63 -2.64
C VAL A 74 -5.26 -1.85 -4.13
N ARG A 75 -6.16 -1.04 -4.72
CA ARG A 75 -6.48 -1.07 -6.15
C ARG A 75 -6.74 0.34 -6.66
N CYS A 76 -6.20 0.66 -7.85
CA CYS A 76 -6.59 1.86 -8.57
C CYS A 76 -7.80 1.53 -9.46
N THR A 77 -8.92 2.23 -9.25
CA THR A 77 -10.18 2.01 -9.96
C THR A 77 -10.42 3.01 -11.08
N ARG A 78 -9.66 4.12 -11.07
CA ARG A 78 -9.64 5.13 -12.13
C ARG A 78 -8.27 5.75 -12.25
N GLY A 79 -7.77 5.91 -13.48
CA GLY A 79 -6.44 6.42 -13.74
C GLY A 79 -5.35 5.44 -13.35
N ALA A 80 -4.22 5.95 -12.85
CA ALA A 80 -3.06 5.15 -12.47
C ALA A 80 -2.34 5.74 -11.26
N ILE A 81 -1.74 4.85 -10.45
CA ILE A 81 -0.86 5.19 -9.34
C ILE A 81 0.40 4.33 -9.38
N TYR A 82 1.48 4.85 -8.82
CA TYR A 82 2.63 4.04 -8.41
C TYR A 82 2.50 3.75 -6.92
N ASP A 83 2.24 2.50 -6.59
CA ASP A 83 1.99 2.02 -5.23
C ASP A 83 3.26 1.43 -4.66
N ALA A 84 3.70 1.86 -3.47
CA ALA A 84 4.98 1.48 -2.88
C ALA A 84 4.83 1.02 -1.43
N ILE A 85 5.61 0.00 -1.08
CA ILE A 85 5.64 -0.60 0.25
C ILE A 85 7.07 -0.79 0.76
N ILE A 86 7.22 -0.75 2.09
CA ILE A 86 8.48 -0.99 2.80
C ILE A 86 8.21 -2.03 3.88
N ASP A 87 9.00 -3.09 3.93
CA ASP A 87 8.92 -4.11 4.99
C ASP A 87 9.58 -3.60 6.28
N LEU A 88 8.79 -3.38 7.32
CA LEU A 88 9.28 -2.90 8.63
C LEU A 88 9.31 -4.01 9.70
N ARG A 89 9.12 -5.27 9.32
CA ARG A 89 9.16 -6.41 10.25
C ARG A 89 10.61 -6.77 10.59
N PRO A 90 11.07 -6.61 11.86
CA PRO A 90 12.49 -6.79 12.20
C PRO A 90 13.05 -8.19 11.89
N ASP A 91 12.21 -9.21 12.00
CA ASP A 91 12.61 -10.61 11.78
C ASP A 91 12.40 -11.07 10.32
N SER A 92 12.01 -10.18 9.42
CA SER A 92 11.79 -10.51 8.02
C SER A 92 13.11 -10.57 7.24
N PRO A 93 13.28 -11.54 6.33
CA PRO A 93 14.43 -11.58 5.42
C PRO A 93 14.48 -10.39 4.47
N THR A 94 13.37 -9.64 4.33
CA THR A 94 13.27 -8.45 3.48
C THR A 94 13.13 -7.15 4.29
N TYR A 95 13.54 -7.17 5.57
CA TYR A 95 13.51 -6.00 6.44
C TYR A 95 14.18 -4.78 5.80
N LEU A 96 13.50 -3.63 5.82
CA LEU A 96 13.90 -2.35 5.23
C LEU A 96 14.02 -2.34 3.69
N GLN A 97 13.66 -3.42 3.02
CA GLN A 97 13.56 -3.40 1.56
C GLN A 97 12.22 -2.79 1.13
N SER A 98 12.24 -2.17 -0.04
CA SER A 98 11.06 -1.58 -0.66
C SER A 98 10.70 -2.27 -1.98
N PHE A 99 9.44 -2.17 -2.35
CA PHE A 99 8.91 -2.61 -3.64
C PHE A 99 7.86 -1.61 -4.10
N GLY A 100 7.82 -1.36 -5.41
CA GLY A 100 6.80 -0.51 -6.02
C GLY A 100 6.25 -1.14 -7.29
N VAL A 101 4.98 -0.85 -7.56
CA VAL A 101 4.25 -1.37 -8.72
C VAL A 101 3.22 -0.35 -9.21
N GLU A 102 3.02 -0.28 -10.52
CA GLU A 102 1.92 0.48 -11.10
C GLU A 102 0.60 -0.29 -10.94
N LEU A 103 -0.40 0.38 -10.35
CA LEU A 103 -1.79 -0.06 -10.31
C LEU A 103 -2.61 0.93 -11.13
N SER A 104 -3.46 0.42 -12.05
CA SER A 104 -4.27 1.28 -12.91
C SER A 104 -5.62 0.67 -13.25
N GLU A 105 -6.54 1.50 -13.72
CA GLU A 105 -7.83 1.05 -14.26
C GLU A 105 -7.66 0.09 -15.45
N ASP A 106 -6.56 0.19 -16.19
CA ASP A 106 -6.28 -0.66 -17.34
C ASP A 106 -5.74 -2.02 -16.93
N ASN A 107 -4.71 -2.06 -16.02
CA ASN A 107 -4.11 -3.31 -15.60
C ASN A 107 -4.92 -4.05 -14.53
N ARG A 108 -5.80 -3.36 -13.81
CA ARG A 108 -6.71 -3.87 -12.77
C ARG A 108 -6.01 -4.69 -11.68
N LYS A 109 -4.71 -4.51 -11.53
CA LYS A 109 -3.93 -5.13 -10.47
C LYS A 109 -4.32 -4.60 -9.10
N ALA A 110 -4.08 -5.41 -8.09
CA ALA A 110 -4.11 -4.99 -6.69
C ALA A 110 -2.80 -5.37 -6.01
N LEU A 111 -2.42 -4.61 -5.00
CA LEU A 111 -1.31 -4.95 -4.12
C LEU A 111 -1.86 -5.37 -2.75
N TYR A 112 -1.52 -6.59 -2.31
CA TYR A 112 -1.73 -7.02 -0.94
C TYR A 112 -0.50 -6.64 -0.11
N VAL A 113 -0.73 -5.85 0.91
CA VAL A 113 0.29 -5.29 1.82
C VAL A 113 0.13 -5.97 3.18
N PRO A 114 1.13 -6.72 3.68
CA PRO A 114 1.09 -7.34 5.00
C PRO A 114 1.07 -6.31 6.15
N GLU A 115 0.77 -6.80 7.36
CA GLU A 115 0.95 -6.03 8.59
C GLU A 115 2.40 -5.59 8.75
N LEU A 116 2.61 -4.43 9.39
CA LEU A 116 3.93 -3.83 9.61
C LEU A 116 4.71 -3.53 8.33
N PHE A 117 4.00 -3.25 7.25
CA PHE A 117 4.56 -2.61 6.07
C PHE A 117 4.15 -1.14 6.06
N ALA A 118 5.09 -0.23 5.83
CA ALA A 118 4.73 1.12 5.48
C ALA A 118 4.26 1.15 4.01
N HIS A 119 3.15 1.83 3.76
CA HIS A 119 2.50 1.90 2.46
C HIS A 119 2.25 3.34 2.05
N GLY A 120 2.46 3.64 0.79
CA GLY A 120 2.13 4.93 0.20
C GLY A 120 2.07 4.84 -1.31
N TYR A 121 1.54 5.87 -1.95
CA TYR A 121 1.45 5.91 -3.40
C TYR A 121 1.58 7.33 -3.98
N GLN A 122 1.98 7.37 -5.24
CA GLN A 122 1.97 8.59 -6.05
C GLN A 122 0.94 8.45 -7.17
N ALA A 123 0.02 9.43 -7.28
CA ALA A 123 -0.90 9.49 -8.42
C ALA A 123 -0.14 9.78 -9.71
N LEU A 124 -0.33 8.98 -10.75
CA LEU A 124 0.32 9.14 -12.06
C LEU A 124 -0.55 9.92 -13.04
N THR A 125 -1.87 10.00 -12.77
CA THR A 125 -2.83 10.71 -13.60
C THR A 125 -3.65 11.68 -12.78
N ASP A 126 -4.18 12.73 -13.42
CA ASP A 126 -5.21 13.58 -12.83
C ASP A 126 -6.48 12.74 -12.60
N GLY A 127 -7.15 12.95 -11.47
CA GLY A 127 -8.39 12.26 -11.12
C GLY A 127 -8.23 10.78 -10.78
N ALA A 128 -7.04 10.35 -10.36
CA ALA A 128 -6.82 8.97 -9.93
C ALA A 128 -7.66 8.63 -8.70
N GLU A 129 -8.35 7.48 -8.75
CA GLU A 129 -9.16 6.96 -7.67
C GLU A 129 -8.59 5.64 -7.16
N VAL A 130 -8.42 5.53 -5.86
CA VAL A 130 -7.84 4.38 -5.19
C VAL A 130 -8.83 3.84 -4.17
N THR A 131 -9.16 2.56 -4.28
CA THR A 131 -9.93 1.84 -3.27
C THR A 131 -8.99 0.92 -2.49
N TYR A 132 -9.18 0.84 -1.18
CA TYR A 132 -8.43 -0.11 -0.37
C TYR A 132 -9.28 -0.69 0.75
N GLN A 133 -9.10 -1.99 0.96
CA GLN A 133 -9.67 -2.74 2.05
C GLN A 133 -8.60 -2.92 3.12
N VAL A 134 -8.97 -2.74 4.39
CA VAL A 134 -8.06 -2.91 5.53
C VAL A 134 -8.61 -3.95 6.51
N SER A 135 -7.71 -4.72 7.11
CA SER A 135 -8.08 -5.80 8.03
C SER A 135 -8.37 -5.33 9.45
N GLU A 136 -8.05 -4.06 9.78
CA GLU A 136 -8.28 -3.50 11.12
C GLU A 136 -8.87 -2.09 11.02
N PHE A 137 -9.45 -1.61 12.11
CA PHE A 137 -9.98 -0.26 12.19
C PHE A 137 -8.86 0.77 12.31
N ASP A 138 -9.10 1.94 11.72
CA ASP A 138 -8.28 3.11 12.01
C ASP A 138 -8.35 3.43 13.51
N THR A 139 -7.21 3.35 14.19
CA THR A 139 -7.14 3.47 15.64
C THR A 139 -6.31 4.70 16.02
N PRO A 140 -6.94 5.73 16.61
CA PRO A 140 -6.24 6.94 17.03
C PRO A 140 -5.00 6.63 17.88
N GLY A 141 -3.88 7.24 17.52
CA GLY A 141 -2.60 7.07 18.22
C GLY A 141 -1.77 5.85 17.79
N GLN A 142 -2.30 4.94 16.99
CA GLN A 142 -1.56 3.79 16.48
C GLN A 142 -0.92 4.02 15.11
N GLU A 143 -1.37 5.03 14.37
CA GLU A 143 -0.79 5.38 13.08
C GLU A 143 0.64 5.89 13.25
N ARG A 144 1.49 5.44 12.34
CA ARG A 144 2.88 5.89 12.17
C ARG A 144 3.12 6.17 10.69
N GLY A 145 4.17 6.94 10.43
CA GLY A 145 4.59 7.21 9.07
C GLY A 145 6.09 7.37 8.94
N LEU A 146 6.52 7.29 7.70
CA LEU A 146 7.89 7.52 7.26
C LEU A 146 7.90 8.51 6.10
N ARG A 147 8.99 9.24 5.96
CA ARG A 147 9.17 10.14 4.82
C ARG A 147 9.20 9.35 3.52
N TYR A 148 8.38 9.77 2.56
CA TYR A 148 8.33 9.17 1.23
C TYR A 148 9.67 9.26 0.47
N ASP A 149 10.46 10.32 0.73
CA ASP A 149 11.75 10.64 0.11
C ASP A 149 12.97 10.17 0.92
N ASP A 150 12.76 9.27 1.89
CA ASP A 150 13.86 8.74 2.71
C ASP A 150 14.81 7.90 1.86
N PRO A 151 16.09 8.29 1.74
CA PRO A 151 17.06 7.57 0.93
C PRO A 151 17.36 6.15 1.42
N ALA A 152 17.05 5.82 2.69
CA ALA A 152 17.24 4.49 3.24
C ALA A 152 16.43 3.43 2.48
N PHE A 153 15.26 3.79 1.95
CA PHE A 153 14.35 2.87 1.27
C PHE A 153 14.50 2.83 -0.25
N LYS A 154 15.23 3.79 -0.84
CA LYS A 154 15.57 3.82 -2.29
C LYS A 154 14.36 3.74 -3.22
N ILE A 155 13.18 4.20 -2.79
CA ILE A 155 11.98 4.22 -3.64
C ILE A 155 12.21 5.20 -4.80
N GLN A 156 12.03 4.73 -6.02
CA GLN A 156 12.13 5.55 -7.23
C GLN A 156 10.73 6.03 -7.63
N TRP A 157 10.32 7.18 -7.12
CA TRP A 157 9.05 7.78 -7.49
C TRP A 157 9.07 8.24 -8.94
N PRO A 158 8.06 7.87 -9.77
CA PRO A 158 8.09 8.14 -11.21
C PRO A 158 8.00 9.61 -11.61
N MET A 159 7.45 10.46 -10.72
CA MET A 159 7.20 11.88 -11.00
C MET A 159 7.66 12.76 -9.85
N GLU A 160 7.81 14.05 -10.13
CA GLU A 160 7.95 15.05 -9.07
C GLU A 160 6.66 15.12 -8.24
N VAL A 161 6.80 15.34 -6.93
CA VAL A 161 5.65 15.51 -6.03
C VAL A 161 5.05 16.89 -6.25
N THR A 162 3.80 16.93 -6.71
CA THR A 162 3.07 18.18 -6.95
C THR A 162 2.20 18.58 -5.78
N MET A 163 1.76 17.61 -4.98
CA MET A 163 0.90 17.82 -3.82
C MET A 163 1.15 16.73 -2.77
N ILE A 164 1.25 17.14 -1.52
CA ILE A 164 1.39 16.27 -0.34
C ILE A 164 0.73 16.96 0.85
N SER A 165 0.16 16.22 1.79
CA SER A 165 -0.39 16.82 3.01
C SER A 165 0.73 17.30 3.94
N ASP A 166 0.44 18.31 4.77
CA ASP A 166 1.37 18.79 5.79
C ASP A 166 1.78 17.68 6.75
N LYS A 167 0.84 16.78 7.09
CA LYS A 167 1.07 15.59 7.91
C LYS A 167 2.11 14.67 7.26
N ASP A 168 1.93 14.32 5.99
CA ASP A 168 2.83 13.40 5.29
C ASP A 168 4.21 14.02 5.03
N ALA A 169 4.25 15.31 4.78
CA ALA A 169 5.50 16.06 4.63
C ALA A 169 6.28 16.19 5.95
N ALA A 170 5.59 16.10 7.10
CA ALA A 170 6.19 16.25 8.42
C ALA A 170 6.73 14.94 9.02
N TRP A 171 6.49 13.78 8.40
CA TRP A 171 7.05 12.52 8.91
C TRP A 171 8.58 12.58 8.97
N GLU A 172 9.13 11.99 10.02
CA GLU A 172 10.58 11.90 10.21
C GLU A 172 11.22 10.84 9.30
N ARG A 173 12.50 11.00 9.02
CA ARG A 173 13.30 9.95 8.39
C ARG A 173 13.53 8.81 9.37
N PHE A 174 13.67 7.61 8.84
CA PHE A 174 13.78 6.37 9.61
C PHE A 174 14.87 6.40 10.69
N GLU A 175 16.06 6.91 10.38
CA GLU A 175 17.17 7.00 11.36
C GLU A 175 16.85 7.95 12.52
N ALA A 176 16.15 9.05 12.27
CA ALA A 176 15.75 9.98 13.32
C ALA A 176 14.67 9.38 14.22
N ALA A 177 13.70 8.68 13.64
CA ALA A 177 12.64 7.98 14.36
C ALA A 177 13.19 6.92 15.34
N ASN A 178 14.20 6.16 14.93
CA ASN A 178 14.83 5.14 15.77
C ASN A 178 15.60 5.74 16.97
N LYS A 179 16.31 6.84 16.77
CA LYS A 179 17.03 7.53 17.85
C LYS A 179 16.10 8.08 18.93
N ASN A 180 14.90 8.53 18.52
CA ASN A 180 13.89 9.05 19.46
C ASN A 180 13.22 7.91 20.25
N ALA A 181 13.05 6.73 19.67
CA ALA A 181 12.49 5.56 20.36
C ALA A 181 13.44 5.01 21.43
N GLU A 182 14.76 5.05 21.21
CA GLU A 182 15.79 4.65 22.18
C GLU A 182 15.96 5.66 23.32
N ALA A 183 15.63 6.93 23.10
CA ALA A 183 15.75 7.99 24.11
C ALA A 183 14.56 8.02 25.12
N VAL A 184 13.48 7.26 24.85
CA VAL A 184 12.25 7.21 25.68
C VAL A 184 12.13 5.86 26.43
N SER A 185 13.05 4.94 26.21
CA SER A 185 13.16 3.65 26.93
C SER A 185 14.19 3.76 28.06
#